data_bff209e325e42d82987911582a74478f
#
_entry.id   bff209e325e42d82987911582a74478f
#
_cell.length_a   1.000
_cell.length_b   1.000
_cell.length_c   1.000
_cell.angle_alpha   90.00
_cell.angle_beta   90.00
_cell.angle_gamma   90.00
#
_symmetry.space_group_name_H-M   'P 1'
#
loop_
_entity.id
_entity.type
_entity.pdbx_description
1 polymer ?
#
loop_
_entity_poly.entity_id
_entity_poly.type
_entity_poly.pdbx_seq_one_letter_code
_entity_poly.pdbx_strand_id
1 'polypeptide(L)'
;MNRRPVLPMLAILMALGLVGCASNQSLPPASGTTWQSSHSATPEDAATADRLWQVFERYEGTPYRYGGTSANGFDCSGFIATAFDEALGRQLPRTTSQMLASGDVVGRDQLRAGDLVFFRIKGKDQHAGIYMGGDSFIHSSTSIGVTRSSLNGYYWRDRFSQARRFD
;
A
#
# COMPACT_ATOMS: atom_id res chain seq x y z
N MET A 1 1.82 20.42 -72.52
CA MET A 1 1.22 19.73 -73.68
C MET A 1 0.55 18.50 -73.16
N ASN A 2 -0.79 18.58 -73.07
CA ASN A 2 -1.75 17.71 -73.78
C ASN A 2 -1.60 16.21 -73.46
N ARG A 3 -2.55 15.47 -73.03
CA ARG A 3 -4.00 15.46 -73.17
C ARG A 3 -4.65 14.46 -72.22
N ARG A 4 -5.81 14.76 -71.72
CA ARG A 4 -6.88 13.81 -71.33
C ARG A 4 -7.45 13.18 -72.62
N PRO A 5 -8.35 12.19 -72.64
CA PRO A 5 -9.31 11.68 -71.65
C PRO A 5 -9.41 10.12 -71.72
N VAL A 6 -10.30 9.36 -71.05
CA VAL A 6 -11.75 9.15 -71.19
C VAL A 6 -12.20 7.99 -70.33
N LEU A 7 -13.22 8.16 -69.53
CA LEU A 7 -14.13 7.10 -69.04
C LEU A 7 -14.83 6.43 -70.24
N PRO A 8 -15.35 5.20 -70.13
CA PRO A 8 -16.62 5.00 -69.47
C PRO A 8 -16.95 3.57 -68.95
N MET A 9 -18.09 3.49 -68.31
CA MET A 9 -19.15 2.45 -68.31
C MET A 9 -19.12 1.42 -67.15
N LEU A 10 -19.88 1.65 -66.14
CA LEU A 10 -21.18 1.08 -65.79
C LEU A 10 -21.39 -0.42 -66.10
N ALA A 11 -21.40 -1.20 -65.00
CA ALA A 11 -22.21 -2.43 -64.97
C ALA A 11 -22.73 -2.63 -63.49
N ILE A 12 -24.03 -2.40 -63.41
CA ILE A 12 -24.90 -2.78 -62.30
C ILE A 12 -25.09 -4.29 -62.37
N LEU A 13 -24.85 -4.99 -61.25
CA LEU A 13 -25.44 -6.33 -61.06
C LEU A 13 -25.88 -6.50 -59.63
N MET A 14 -27.18 -6.59 -59.47
CA MET A 14 -27.91 -7.07 -58.33
C MET A 14 -27.53 -8.51 -58.02
N ALA A 15 -27.37 -8.83 -56.73
CA ALA A 15 -27.71 -10.15 -56.21
C ALA A 15 -27.89 -10.10 -54.69
N LEU A 16 -29.11 -10.22 -54.32
CA LEU A 16 -29.76 -11.02 -53.28
C LEU A 16 -29.06 -11.23 -51.94
N GLY A 17 -29.83 -10.89 -50.96
CA GLY A 17 -29.59 -11.07 -49.54
C GLY A 17 -29.46 -12.53 -49.09
N LEU A 18 -28.62 -12.69 -48.12
CA LEU A 18 -28.67 -13.79 -47.16
C LEU A 18 -28.67 -13.18 -45.75
N VAL A 19 -29.87 -13.13 -45.17
CA VAL A 19 -30.07 -12.86 -43.75
C VAL A 19 -29.58 -14.09 -43.01
N GLY A 20 -28.33 -14.07 -42.59
CA GLY A 20 -27.76 -15.03 -41.65
C GLY A 20 -28.12 -14.62 -40.20
N CYS A 21 -29.10 -15.25 -39.61
CA CYS A 21 -29.30 -15.20 -38.16
C CYS A 21 -28.09 -15.81 -37.45
N ALA A 22 -27.16 -14.99 -37.05
CA ALA A 22 -26.12 -15.39 -36.14
C ALA A 22 -26.76 -15.60 -34.74
N SER A 23 -27.03 -16.84 -34.41
CA SER A 23 -27.39 -17.25 -33.07
C SER A 23 -26.22 -16.96 -32.13
N ASN A 24 -26.35 -15.91 -31.37
CA ASN A 24 -25.38 -15.57 -30.30
C ASN A 24 -25.57 -16.61 -29.17
N GLN A 25 -24.92 -17.77 -29.31
CA GLN A 25 -24.79 -18.70 -28.21
C GLN A 25 -23.78 -18.11 -27.24
N SER A 26 -24.31 -17.41 -26.24
CA SER A 26 -23.54 -17.04 -25.06
C SER A 26 -23.11 -18.33 -24.38
N LEU A 27 -21.84 -18.68 -24.50
CA LEU A 27 -21.23 -19.70 -23.65
C LEU A 27 -21.37 -19.24 -22.20
N PRO A 28 -21.80 -20.12 -21.29
CA PRO A 28 -21.80 -19.78 -19.87
C PRO A 28 -20.36 -19.44 -19.48
N PRO A 29 -20.14 -18.40 -18.65
CA PRO A 29 -18.81 -18.10 -18.17
C PRO A 29 -18.29 -19.35 -17.43
N ALA A 30 -17.17 -19.88 -17.89
CA ALA A 30 -16.44 -20.88 -17.15
C ALA A 30 -16.25 -20.32 -15.73
N SER A 31 -16.73 -21.05 -14.73
CA SER A 31 -16.46 -20.76 -13.33
C SER A 31 -14.95 -20.93 -13.08
N GLY A 32 -14.19 -19.98 -13.61
CA GLY A 32 -12.79 -19.80 -13.24
C GLY A 32 -12.80 -19.33 -11.80
N THR A 33 -12.40 -20.20 -10.90
CA THR A 33 -11.97 -19.83 -9.56
C THR A 33 -10.81 -18.84 -9.72
N THR A 34 -11.14 -17.56 -9.81
CA THR A 34 -10.16 -16.49 -9.73
C THR A 34 -9.64 -16.50 -8.31
N TRP A 35 -8.47 -17.07 -8.12
CA TRP A 35 -7.61 -16.84 -6.96
C TRP A 35 -7.16 -15.38 -6.99
N GLN A 36 -8.05 -14.46 -6.69
CA GLN A 36 -7.71 -13.07 -6.44
C GLN A 36 -7.19 -12.94 -5.01
N SER A 37 -5.97 -13.44 -4.79
CA SER A 37 -5.15 -13.02 -3.66
C SER A 37 -4.50 -11.67 -4.00
N SER A 38 -5.33 -10.67 -4.07
CA SER A 38 -4.91 -9.27 -4.08
C SER A 38 -5.82 -8.58 -3.08
N HIS A 39 -5.35 -8.39 -1.86
CA HIS A 39 -5.94 -7.39 -0.99
C HIS A 39 -5.68 -6.05 -1.67
N SER A 40 -6.57 -5.67 -2.57
CA SER A 40 -6.60 -4.32 -3.12
C SER A 40 -6.84 -3.40 -1.94
N ALA A 41 -5.94 -2.44 -1.73
CA ALA A 41 -6.10 -1.43 -0.70
C ALA A 41 -7.50 -0.82 -0.83
N THR A 42 -8.25 -0.78 0.26
CA THR A 42 -9.56 -0.14 0.25
C THR A 42 -9.39 1.38 0.13
N PRO A 43 -10.43 2.13 -0.28
CA PRO A 43 -10.37 3.59 -0.24
C PRO A 43 -10.03 4.14 1.15
N GLU A 44 -10.41 3.45 2.21
CA GLU A 44 -10.09 3.79 3.60
C GLU A 44 -8.60 3.56 3.91
N ASP A 45 -8.03 2.44 3.44
CA ASP A 45 -6.60 2.18 3.59
C ASP A 45 -5.77 3.26 2.86
N ALA A 46 -6.20 3.67 1.66
CA ALA A 46 -5.55 4.75 0.91
C ALA A 46 -5.63 6.09 1.65
N ALA A 47 -6.81 6.47 2.17
CA ALA A 47 -6.97 7.69 2.94
C ALA A 47 -6.16 7.68 4.25
N THR A 48 -6.03 6.52 4.90
CA THR A 48 -5.18 6.35 6.08
C THR A 48 -3.71 6.52 5.73
N ALA A 49 -3.25 5.89 4.63
CA ALA A 49 -1.89 6.05 4.13
C ALA A 49 -1.57 7.51 3.82
N ASP A 50 -2.46 8.22 3.12
CA ASP A 50 -2.26 9.64 2.74
C ASP A 50 -2.10 10.54 3.97
N ARG A 51 -2.94 10.36 5.00
CA ARG A 51 -2.84 11.13 6.25
C ARG A 51 -1.54 10.85 7.02
N LEU A 52 -1.17 9.59 7.14
CA LEU A 52 0.09 9.19 7.77
C LEU A 52 1.30 9.69 6.97
N TRP A 53 1.20 9.71 5.64
CA TRP A 53 2.25 10.22 4.77
C TRP A 53 2.50 11.71 4.99
N GLN A 54 1.46 12.53 5.12
CA GLN A 54 1.59 13.97 5.42
C GLN A 54 2.31 14.22 6.76
N VAL A 55 2.06 13.40 7.77
CA VAL A 55 2.77 13.49 9.05
C VAL A 55 4.23 13.05 8.88
N PHE A 56 4.48 11.96 8.14
CA PHE A 56 5.83 11.51 7.84
C PHE A 56 6.66 12.59 7.14
N GLU A 57 6.16 13.20 6.07
CA GLU A 57 6.85 14.28 5.34
C GLU A 57 7.21 15.47 6.24
N ARG A 58 6.37 15.78 7.20
CA ARG A 58 6.64 16.85 8.19
C ARG A 58 7.81 16.53 9.10
N TYR A 59 8.02 15.27 9.43
CA TYR A 59 9.02 14.81 10.39
C TYR A 59 10.18 14.04 9.77
N GLU A 60 10.19 13.81 8.46
CA GLU A 60 11.28 13.09 7.79
C GLU A 60 12.63 13.70 8.13
N GLY A 61 13.61 12.84 8.44
CA GLY A 61 14.96 13.27 8.84
C GLY A 61 15.08 13.72 10.31
N THR A 62 13.97 13.86 11.06
CA THR A 62 14.08 14.16 12.51
C THR A 62 14.93 13.10 13.20
N PRO A 63 15.97 13.50 14.00
CA PRO A 63 16.91 12.55 14.56
C PRO A 63 16.29 11.61 15.57
N TYR A 64 16.87 10.40 15.69
CA TYR A 64 16.47 9.48 16.76
C TYR A 64 16.91 10.01 18.12
N ARG A 65 16.00 9.99 19.11
CA ARG A 65 16.28 10.30 20.49
C ARG A 65 15.53 9.32 21.38
N TYR A 66 16.22 8.59 22.23
CA TYR A 66 15.58 7.70 23.20
C TYR A 66 14.62 8.48 24.10
N GLY A 67 13.37 8.00 24.21
CA GLY A 67 12.31 8.70 24.96
C GLY A 67 11.72 9.92 24.24
N GLY A 68 12.18 10.26 23.03
CA GLY A 68 11.74 11.43 22.29
C GLY A 68 10.35 11.30 21.70
N THR A 69 9.60 12.41 21.69
CA THR A 69 8.19 12.50 21.22
C THR A 69 7.91 13.78 20.44
N SER A 70 8.92 14.44 19.90
CA SER A 70 8.75 15.76 19.25
C SER A 70 9.72 15.93 18.09
N ALA A 71 9.58 17.04 17.34
CA ALA A 71 10.50 17.44 16.26
C ALA A 71 11.97 17.61 16.73
N ASN A 72 12.24 17.66 18.04
CA ASN A 72 13.60 17.68 18.55
C ASN A 72 14.25 16.28 18.62
N GLY A 73 13.49 15.24 18.29
CA GLY A 73 13.91 13.85 18.22
C GLY A 73 12.80 12.89 18.65
N PHE A 74 12.71 11.76 17.95
CA PHE A 74 11.77 10.69 18.22
C PHE A 74 12.48 9.38 18.54
N ASP A 75 11.96 8.60 19.50
CA ASP A 75 12.18 7.15 19.46
C ASP A 75 11.11 6.47 18.56
N CYS A 76 11.22 5.16 18.33
CA CYS A 76 10.31 4.46 17.41
C CYS A 76 8.84 4.56 17.85
N SER A 77 8.53 4.33 19.12
CA SER A 77 7.16 4.41 19.65
C SER A 77 6.67 5.85 19.81
N GLY A 78 7.55 6.80 20.07
CA GLY A 78 7.22 8.23 20.12
C GLY A 78 6.80 8.77 18.76
N PHE A 79 7.52 8.41 17.70
CA PHE A 79 7.12 8.75 16.33
C PHE A 79 5.77 8.11 15.96
N ILE A 80 5.58 6.82 16.26
CA ILE A 80 4.32 6.11 15.99
C ILE A 80 3.15 6.79 16.71
N ALA A 81 3.29 7.06 18.03
CA ALA A 81 2.22 7.68 18.81
C ALA A 81 1.85 9.08 18.28
N THR A 82 2.87 9.90 17.94
CA THR A 82 2.65 11.22 17.34
C THR A 82 1.97 11.12 15.97
N ALA A 83 2.41 10.18 15.12
CA ALA A 83 1.82 10.01 13.80
C ALA A 83 0.35 9.57 13.87
N PHE A 84 0.00 8.68 14.80
CA PHE A 84 -1.39 8.26 15.00
C PHE A 84 -2.28 9.37 15.58
N ASP A 85 -1.76 10.12 16.54
CA ASP A 85 -2.50 11.24 17.12
C ASP A 85 -2.80 12.32 16.06
N GLU A 86 -1.77 12.75 15.33
CA GLU A 86 -1.90 13.83 14.33
C GLU A 86 -2.67 13.40 13.06
N ALA A 87 -2.43 12.19 12.56
CA ALA A 87 -3.06 11.72 11.32
C ALA A 87 -4.47 11.17 11.54
N LEU A 88 -4.71 10.51 12.66
CA LEU A 88 -5.90 9.69 12.87
C LEU A 88 -6.70 10.09 14.12
N GLY A 89 -6.20 11.01 14.95
CA GLY A 89 -6.80 11.39 16.22
C GLY A 89 -6.83 10.24 17.24
N ARG A 90 -5.89 9.29 17.13
CA ARG A 90 -5.84 8.08 17.96
C ARG A 90 -4.63 8.10 18.89
N GLN A 91 -4.88 7.89 20.17
CA GLN A 91 -3.81 7.77 21.17
C GLN A 91 -3.38 6.32 21.34
N LEU A 92 -2.11 6.06 21.10
CA LEU A 92 -1.49 4.74 21.31
C LEU A 92 -0.70 4.67 22.62
N PRO A 93 -0.45 3.45 23.14
CA PRO A 93 0.45 3.26 24.27
C PRO A 93 1.83 3.84 23.99
N ARG A 94 2.51 4.35 25.04
CA ARG A 94 3.78 5.08 24.88
C ARG A 94 4.97 4.20 24.45
N THR A 95 4.98 2.95 24.79
CA THR A 95 6.14 2.09 24.57
C THR A 95 5.87 1.00 23.53
N THR A 96 6.91 0.59 22.81
CA THR A 96 6.84 -0.49 21.81
C THR A 96 6.30 -1.80 22.43
N SER A 97 6.69 -2.13 23.67
CA SER A 97 6.22 -3.34 24.36
C SER A 97 4.73 -3.27 24.69
N GLN A 98 4.23 -2.11 25.12
CA GLN A 98 2.80 -1.90 25.37
C GLN A 98 2.01 -1.95 24.06
N MET A 99 2.50 -1.32 22.98
CA MET A 99 1.88 -1.40 21.65
C MET A 99 1.82 -2.85 21.16
N LEU A 100 2.89 -3.62 21.38
CA LEU A 100 2.94 -5.03 21.00
C LEU A 100 1.94 -5.89 21.80
N ALA A 101 1.72 -5.57 23.07
CA ALA A 101 0.78 -6.27 23.95
C ALA A 101 -0.69 -5.85 23.72
N SER A 102 -0.92 -4.78 22.97
CA SER A 102 -2.24 -4.21 22.67
C SER A 102 -2.55 -4.37 21.18
N GLY A 103 -3.79 -4.04 20.79
CA GLY A 103 -4.24 -4.12 19.40
C GLY A 103 -4.44 -5.56 18.90
N ASP A 104 -5.08 -5.69 17.77
CA ASP A 104 -5.41 -6.96 17.17
C ASP A 104 -4.23 -7.55 16.42
N VAL A 105 -4.02 -8.86 16.53
CA VAL A 105 -2.97 -9.57 15.80
C VAL A 105 -3.29 -9.60 14.31
N VAL A 106 -2.33 -9.19 13.48
CA VAL A 106 -2.46 -9.17 12.02
C VAL A 106 -1.43 -10.08 11.37
N GLY A 107 -1.87 -10.95 10.45
CA GLY A 107 -0.99 -11.72 9.59
C GLY A 107 -0.21 -10.84 8.61
N ARG A 108 1.00 -11.25 8.25
CA ARG A 108 1.83 -10.48 7.30
C ARG A 108 1.15 -10.31 5.93
N ASP A 109 0.36 -11.27 5.53
CA ASP A 109 -0.44 -11.29 4.29
C ASP A 109 -1.72 -10.44 4.36
N GLN A 110 -2.09 -9.99 5.57
CA GLN A 110 -3.30 -9.19 5.84
C GLN A 110 -2.98 -7.75 6.22
N LEU A 111 -1.73 -7.32 6.06
CA LEU A 111 -1.28 -5.98 6.40
C LEU A 111 -2.03 -4.91 5.60
N ARG A 112 -2.46 -3.84 6.30
CA ARG A 112 -3.09 -2.65 5.73
C ARG A 112 -2.36 -1.39 6.20
N ALA A 113 -2.47 -0.30 5.46
CA ALA A 113 -1.90 0.97 5.87
C ALA A 113 -2.40 1.36 7.28
N GLY A 114 -1.48 1.75 8.15
CA GLY A 114 -1.75 2.03 9.56
C GLY A 114 -1.45 0.86 10.51
N ASP A 115 -1.25 -0.37 10.02
CA ASP A 115 -0.82 -1.46 10.90
C ASP A 115 0.58 -1.20 11.46
N LEU A 116 0.79 -1.52 12.72
CA LEU A 116 2.12 -1.48 13.33
C LEU A 116 2.87 -2.77 13.02
N VAL A 117 4.08 -2.63 12.50
CA VAL A 117 4.99 -3.75 12.20
C VAL A 117 6.14 -3.76 13.20
N PHE A 118 6.44 -4.93 13.76
CA PHE A 118 7.42 -5.13 14.80
C PHE A 118 8.59 -5.99 14.34
N PHE A 119 9.77 -5.64 14.82
CA PHE A 119 11.02 -6.27 14.41
C PHE A 119 11.85 -6.68 15.63
N ARG A 120 12.46 -7.86 15.58
CA ARG A 120 13.45 -8.30 16.56
C ARG A 120 14.84 -7.92 16.12
N ILE A 121 15.50 -7.08 16.91
CA ILE A 121 16.89 -6.69 16.66
C ILE A 121 17.74 -7.27 17.79
N LYS A 122 18.71 -8.13 17.42
CA LYS A 122 19.58 -8.79 18.42
C LYS A 122 20.30 -7.75 19.30
N GLY A 123 20.17 -7.91 20.61
CA GLY A 123 20.81 -7.02 21.60
C GLY A 123 20.13 -5.65 21.79
N LYS A 124 18.91 -5.48 21.26
CA LYS A 124 18.11 -4.25 21.42
C LYS A 124 16.67 -4.62 21.80
N ASP A 125 15.96 -3.64 22.34
CA ASP A 125 14.52 -3.70 22.48
C ASP A 125 13.83 -3.85 21.12
N GLN A 126 12.59 -4.28 21.14
CA GLN A 126 11.80 -4.42 19.92
C GLN A 126 11.70 -3.08 19.20
N HIS A 127 11.93 -3.10 17.89
CA HIS A 127 11.71 -1.95 17.03
C HIS A 127 10.32 -2.03 16.40
N ALA A 128 9.73 -0.87 16.13
CA ALA A 128 8.42 -0.80 15.47
C ALA A 128 8.37 0.32 14.42
N GLY A 129 7.45 0.17 13.48
CA GLY A 129 7.11 1.16 12.47
C GLY A 129 5.66 1.04 12.04
N ILE A 130 5.20 1.95 11.20
CA ILE A 130 3.84 2.00 10.65
C ILE A 130 3.89 1.51 9.21
N TYR A 131 3.12 0.48 8.88
CA TYR A 131 3.00 -0.02 7.51
C TYR A 131 2.20 0.95 6.64
N MET A 132 2.68 1.20 5.42
CA MET A 132 2.12 2.20 4.51
C MET A 132 1.51 1.60 3.23
N GLY A 133 1.52 0.27 3.12
CA GLY A 133 1.10 -0.43 1.90
C GLY A 133 2.29 -0.86 1.02
N GLY A 134 2.02 -1.75 0.06
CA GLY A 134 3.05 -2.35 -0.79
C GLY A 134 4.03 -3.20 0.01
N ASP A 135 5.24 -2.75 0.20
CA ASP A 135 6.19 -3.33 1.15
C ASP A 135 6.83 -2.24 2.05
N SER A 136 6.23 -1.07 2.07
CA SER A 136 6.77 0.14 2.68
C SER A 136 6.31 0.32 4.11
N PHE A 137 7.19 0.78 5.00
CA PHE A 137 6.85 1.25 6.34
C PHE A 137 7.67 2.48 6.74
N ILE A 138 7.13 3.30 7.62
CA ILE A 138 7.78 4.50 8.18
C ILE A 138 8.12 4.26 9.65
N HIS A 139 9.27 4.76 10.09
CA HIS A 139 9.77 4.56 11.45
C HIS A 139 10.84 5.59 11.83
N SER A 140 11.17 5.70 13.13
CA SER A 140 12.35 6.43 13.59
C SER A 140 13.53 5.46 13.73
N SER A 141 14.47 5.52 12.80
CA SER A 141 15.70 4.71 12.79
C SER A 141 16.76 5.29 13.72
N THR A 142 17.44 4.45 14.49
CA THR A 142 18.53 4.89 15.40
C THR A 142 19.73 5.51 14.65
N SER A 143 19.90 5.26 13.36
CA SER A 143 21.02 5.73 12.54
C SER A 143 20.68 6.87 11.59
N ILE A 144 19.39 6.98 11.19
CA ILE A 144 18.96 7.93 10.15
C ILE A 144 17.94 8.94 10.72
N GLY A 145 17.21 8.57 11.78
CA GLY A 145 16.04 9.29 12.26
C GLY A 145 14.76 8.83 11.58
N VAL A 146 13.77 9.71 11.48
CA VAL A 146 12.48 9.40 10.84
C VAL A 146 12.71 9.17 9.35
N THR A 147 12.35 7.97 8.89
CA THR A 147 12.62 7.52 7.52
C THR A 147 11.64 6.45 7.07
N ARG A 148 11.64 6.17 5.77
CA ARG A 148 10.91 5.07 5.14
C ARG A 148 11.84 3.89 4.86
N SER A 149 11.34 2.68 5.06
CA SER A 149 12.05 1.43 4.76
C SER A 149 11.13 0.41 4.08
N SER A 150 11.73 -0.66 3.53
CA SER A 150 10.99 -1.77 2.90
C SER A 150 10.99 -2.98 3.83
N LEU A 151 9.83 -3.64 4.01
CA LEU A 151 9.69 -4.92 4.74
C LEU A 151 10.48 -6.06 4.09
N ASN A 152 10.68 -5.99 2.76
CA ASN A 152 11.44 -6.96 1.99
C ASN A 152 12.92 -6.57 1.86
N GLY A 153 13.29 -5.40 2.37
CA GLY A 153 14.67 -4.94 2.40
C GLY A 153 15.58 -5.91 3.16
N TYR A 154 16.84 -6.03 2.70
CA TYR A 154 17.84 -6.95 3.25
C TYR A 154 17.93 -6.93 4.78
N TYR A 155 17.84 -5.74 5.39
CA TYR A 155 17.94 -5.61 6.85
C TYR A 155 16.65 -6.03 7.57
N TRP A 156 15.47 -5.77 7.02
CA TRP A 156 14.19 -5.87 7.73
C TRP A 156 13.46 -7.19 7.53
N ARG A 157 13.59 -7.84 6.36
CA ARG A 157 12.81 -9.04 6.00
C ARG A 157 12.93 -10.19 6.99
N ASP A 158 14.16 -10.44 7.51
CA ASP A 158 14.45 -11.54 8.43
C ASP A 158 14.27 -11.14 9.91
N ARG A 159 13.93 -9.89 10.18
CA ARG A 159 13.70 -9.32 11.51
C ARG A 159 12.23 -9.08 11.84
N PHE A 160 11.37 -9.08 10.83
CA PHE A 160 9.93 -8.97 11.04
C PHE A 160 9.45 -10.07 12.00
N SER A 161 8.71 -9.69 13.04
CA SER A 161 8.25 -10.63 14.06
C SER A 161 6.73 -10.77 14.10
N GLN A 162 6.01 -9.68 14.07
CA GLN A 162 4.55 -9.67 14.11
C GLN A 162 4.01 -8.28 13.75
N ALA A 163 2.68 -8.18 13.59
CA ALA A 163 2.00 -6.91 13.40
C ALA A 163 0.78 -6.77 14.32
N ARG A 164 0.37 -5.51 14.55
CA ARG A 164 -0.81 -5.14 15.34
C ARG A 164 -1.61 -4.08 14.60
N ARG A 165 -2.94 -4.20 14.70
CA ARG A 165 -3.90 -3.19 14.23
C ARG A 165 -4.52 -2.48 15.42
N PHE A 166 -4.68 -1.18 15.27
CA PHE A 166 -5.34 -0.30 16.23
C PHE A 166 -6.46 0.44 15.48
N ASP A 167 -7.69 -0.07 15.60
CA ASP A 167 -8.88 0.52 14.98
C ASP A 167 -9.60 1.47 15.94
#